data_8298401a34b37e25ecd051ff23ac3373
#
_entry.id   8298401a34b37e25ecd051ff23ac3373
#
_cell.length_a   1.000
_cell.length_b   1.000
_cell.length_c   1.000
_cell.angle_alpha   90.00
_cell.angle_beta   90.00
_cell.angle_gamma   90.00
#
_symmetry.space_group_name_H-M   'P 1'
#
loop_
_entity.id
_entity.type
_entity.pdbx_description
1 polymer ?
#
loop_
_entity_poly.entity_id
_entity_poly.type
_entity_poly.pdbx_seq_one_letter_code
_entity_poly.pdbx_strand_id
1 'polypeptide(L)'
;MNTEARAAQTAAGRELVVRLAFGSMAAHTLRAAVRLEVVELIGDGPRTAAEAAVAAGTAHQPMTRLLRTLTALGLLTEDAPDTFSVTPAGALLAPGHPDSLASFVRMFTDPAIVRAWEHLETSVRTGDTAFDSVFGTDFFSHLARHPELSTDFNAAMSQATSETAAVVPRAFDFSRFASVTDIGGGNGTLLAAVLEAHPGLAGVLFDTADGLAEAAKTLARHGLEDRCSLNAGDFFQSVPQGSDVYLLKSVLHDWTDAQAATILRHCRQVLPPGGVVLIVEPVLPEVVGAEDEGTYLSDLNMMVNVGGRERTRADFEEVCRRAALRVTSVTPLADAAPYSLIEAVAD
;
A
#
# COMPACT_ATOMS: atom_id res chain seq x y z
N MET A 1 39.76 -16.16 -5.73
CA MET A 1 38.74 -16.53 -4.73
C MET A 1 39.03 -17.94 -4.30
N ASN A 2 39.24 -18.18 -2.99
CA ASN A 2 39.56 -19.49 -2.41
C ASN A 2 38.37 -20.47 -2.60
N THR A 3 38.62 -21.77 -2.74
CA THR A 3 37.61 -22.83 -2.92
C THR A 3 36.53 -22.79 -1.83
N GLU A 4 36.92 -22.53 -0.58
CA GLU A 4 36.03 -22.40 0.58
C GLU A 4 35.08 -21.20 0.46
N ALA A 5 35.58 -20.03 0.02
CA ALA A 5 34.74 -18.84 -0.20
C ALA A 5 33.71 -19.07 -1.33
N ARG A 6 34.08 -19.80 -2.39
CA ARG A 6 33.16 -20.19 -3.46
C ARG A 6 32.11 -21.18 -3.00
N ALA A 7 32.47 -22.14 -2.16
CA ALA A 7 31.52 -23.11 -1.60
C ALA A 7 30.50 -22.40 -0.66
N ALA A 8 30.97 -21.49 0.21
CA ALA A 8 30.11 -20.70 1.08
C ALA A 8 29.15 -19.80 0.29
N GLN A 9 29.63 -19.13 -0.77
CA GLN A 9 28.80 -18.31 -1.65
C GLN A 9 27.74 -19.15 -2.38
N THR A 10 28.09 -20.36 -2.82
CA THR A 10 27.12 -21.27 -3.48
C THR A 10 26.06 -21.74 -2.49
N ALA A 11 26.43 -22.03 -1.23
CA ALA A 11 25.48 -22.42 -0.17
C ALA A 11 24.49 -21.28 0.14
N ALA A 12 24.98 -20.07 0.33
CA ALA A 12 24.14 -18.90 0.57
C ALA A 12 23.18 -18.61 -0.62
N GLY A 13 23.68 -18.73 -1.87
CA GLY A 13 22.84 -18.59 -3.05
C GLY A 13 21.73 -19.64 -3.13
N ARG A 14 22.04 -20.91 -2.75
CA ARG A 14 21.03 -21.99 -2.69
C ARG A 14 19.97 -21.70 -1.64
N GLU A 15 20.35 -21.22 -0.46
CA GLU A 15 19.44 -20.85 0.62
C GLU A 15 18.49 -19.74 0.18
N LEU A 16 19.00 -18.68 -0.47
CA LEU A 16 18.21 -17.61 -1.02
C LEU A 16 17.16 -18.11 -2.00
N VAL A 17 17.54 -18.94 -2.99
CA VAL A 17 16.60 -19.48 -3.99
C VAL A 17 15.51 -20.34 -3.33
N VAL A 18 15.87 -21.19 -2.34
CA VAL A 18 14.90 -22.02 -1.61
C VAL A 18 13.94 -21.11 -0.81
N ARG A 19 14.43 -20.09 -0.13
CA ARG A 19 13.61 -19.13 0.62
C ARG A 19 12.60 -18.43 -0.31
N LEU A 20 13.05 -17.94 -1.45
CA LEU A 20 12.17 -17.29 -2.43
C LEU A 20 11.12 -18.27 -3.01
N ALA A 21 11.50 -19.51 -3.30
CA ALA A 21 10.57 -20.53 -3.77
C ALA A 21 9.49 -20.89 -2.72
N PHE A 22 9.79 -20.76 -1.43
CA PHE A 22 8.83 -20.97 -0.34
C PHE A 22 8.03 -19.72 0.02
N GLY A 23 8.25 -18.57 -0.66
CA GLY A 23 7.57 -17.32 -0.37
C GLY A 23 6.04 -17.43 -0.41
N SER A 24 5.49 -18.15 -1.39
CA SER A 24 4.04 -18.37 -1.46
C SER A 24 3.50 -19.17 -0.27
N MET A 25 4.26 -20.15 0.24
CA MET A 25 3.86 -20.91 1.44
C MET A 25 3.85 -20.03 2.68
N ALA A 26 4.83 -19.12 2.82
CA ALA A 26 4.87 -18.16 3.91
C ALA A 26 3.67 -17.20 3.86
N ALA A 27 3.33 -16.67 2.68
CA ALA A 27 2.17 -15.81 2.48
C ALA A 27 0.85 -16.53 2.84
N HIS A 28 0.68 -17.78 2.41
CA HIS A 28 -0.50 -18.59 2.78
C HIS A 28 -0.53 -18.94 4.28
N THR A 29 0.61 -19.08 4.93
CA THR A 29 0.70 -19.26 6.38
C THR A 29 0.22 -18.00 7.12
N LEU A 30 0.64 -16.80 6.69
CA LEU A 30 0.15 -15.52 7.20
C LEU A 30 -1.37 -15.40 7.02
N ARG A 31 -1.89 -15.70 5.82
CA ARG A 31 -3.33 -15.70 5.57
C ARG A 31 -4.09 -16.62 6.53
N ALA A 32 -3.58 -17.83 6.74
CA ALA A 32 -4.21 -18.79 7.64
C ALA A 32 -4.21 -18.28 9.09
N ALA A 33 -3.11 -17.66 9.54
CA ALA A 33 -3.00 -17.09 10.87
C ALA A 33 -4.02 -15.97 11.11
N VAL A 34 -4.16 -15.04 10.15
CA VAL A 34 -5.14 -13.93 10.24
C VAL A 34 -6.57 -14.45 10.19
N ARG A 35 -6.88 -15.42 9.32
CA ARG A 35 -8.24 -15.97 9.19
C ARG A 35 -8.67 -16.83 10.38
N LEU A 36 -7.73 -17.45 11.07
CA LEU A 36 -7.96 -18.23 12.28
C LEU A 36 -7.82 -17.38 13.55
N GLU A 37 -7.57 -16.08 13.40
CA GLU A 37 -7.41 -15.12 14.52
C GLU A 37 -6.36 -15.62 15.53
N VAL A 38 -5.25 -16.19 15.05
CA VAL A 38 -4.25 -16.87 15.89
C VAL A 38 -3.67 -15.95 16.96
N VAL A 39 -3.42 -14.68 16.61
CA VAL A 39 -2.84 -13.70 17.53
C VAL A 39 -3.82 -13.35 18.65
N GLU A 40 -5.09 -13.15 18.32
CA GLU A 40 -6.16 -12.91 19.28
C GLU A 40 -6.41 -14.13 20.16
N LEU A 41 -6.32 -15.33 19.58
CA LEU A 41 -6.48 -16.58 20.33
C LEU A 41 -5.36 -16.79 21.35
N ILE A 42 -4.12 -16.41 21.02
CA ILE A 42 -3.00 -16.48 21.96
C ILE A 42 -3.13 -15.38 23.02
N GLY A 43 -3.45 -14.14 22.59
CA GLY A 43 -3.63 -12.99 23.48
C GLY A 43 -2.34 -12.52 24.14
N ASP A 44 -2.46 -11.84 25.28
CA ASP A 44 -1.35 -11.16 25.96
C ASP A 44 -0.41 -12.10 26.78
N GLY A 45 -0.72 -13.39 26.86
CA GLY A 45 0.04 -14.34 27.65
C GLY A 45 0.28 -15.67 26.93
N PRO A 46 1.21 -16.50 27.48
CA PRO A 46 1.50 -17.78 26.85
C PRO A 46 0.25 -18.69 26.83
N ARG A 47 0.05 -19.34 25.68
CA ARG A 47 -1.05 -20.28 25.45
C ARG A 47 -0.56 -21.56 24.79
N THR A 48 -1.10 -22.70 25.21
CA THR A 48 -0.77 -23.99 24.60
C THR A 48 -1.47 -24.17 23.24
N ALA A 49 -0.86 -24.96 22.37
CA ALA A 49 -1.49 -25.30 21.09
C ALA A 49 -2.82 -26.03 21.25
N ALA A 50 -2.97 -26.81 22.31
CA ALA A 50 -4.24 -27.47 22.64
C ALA A 50 -5.37 -26.46 22.96
N GLU A 51 -5.08 -25.45 23.77
CA GLU A 51 -6.03 -24.39 24.11
C GLU A 51 -6.38 -23.54 22.86
N ALA A 52 -5.37 -23.17 22.04
CA ALA A 52 -5.59 -22.46 20.79
C ALA A 52 -6.44 -23.28 19.81
N ALA A 53 -6.17 -24.58 19.69
CA ALA A 53 -6.95 -25.46 18.82
C ALA A 53 -8.41 -25.58 19.25
N VAL A 54 -8.68 -25.71 20.55
CA VAL A 54 -10.05 -25.73 21.09
C VAL A 54 -10.77 -24.41 20.82
N ALA A 55 -10.09 -23.27 21.06
CA ALA A 55 -10.67 -21.94 20.87
C ALA A 55 -10.98 -21.66 19.38
N ALA A 56 -10.12 -22.13 18.48
CA ALA A 56 -10.29 -21.99 17.01
C ALA A 56 -11.22 -23.06 16.40
N GLY A 57 -11.68 -24.03 17.15
CA GLY A 57 -12.46 -25.16 16.62
C GLY A 57 -11.65 -26.03 15.62
N THR A 58 -10.34 -26.14 15.81
CA THR A 58 -9.42 -26.87 14.89
C THR A 58 -8.87 -28.14 15.54
N ALA A 59 -8.22 -28.99 14.73
CA ALA A 59 -7.50 -30.15 15.24
C ALA A 59 -6.17 -29.74 15.89
N HIS A 60 -5.82 -30.33 17.04
CA HIS A 60 -4.65 -29.99 17.82
C HIS A 60 -3.34 -30.10 17.02
N GLN A 61 -3.07 -31.24 16.41
CA GLN A 61 -1.80 -31.47 15.71
C GLN A 61 -1.57 -30.52 14.51
N PRO A 62 -2.56 -30.22 13.64
CA PRO A 62 -2.42 -29.19 12.62
C PRO A 62 -2.20 -27.77 13.20
N MET A 63 -2.88 -27.42 14.31
CA MET A 63 -2.67 -26.13 14.99
C MET A 63 -1.23 -26.03 15.53
N THR A 64 -0.72 -27.06 16.20
CA THR A 64 0.68 -27.07 16.67
C THR A 64 1.66 -26.84 15.51
N ARG A 65 1.43 -27.46 14.34
CA ARG A 65 2.29 -27.24 13.16
C ARG A 65 2.22 -25.80 12.66
N LEU A 66 1.03 -25.20 12.62
CA LEU A 66 0.85 -23.80 12.25
C LEU A 66 1.59 -22.88 13.21
N LEU A 67 1.39 -23.04 14.53
CA LEU A 67 2.05 -22.19 15.54
C LEU A 67 3.56 -22.28 15.48
N ARG A 68 4.13 -23.48 15.31
CA ARG A 68 5.58 -23.66 15.14
C ARG A 68 6.09 -23.06 13.84
N THR A 69 5.32 -23.11 12.76
CA THR A 69 5.70 -22.43 11.52
C THR A 69 5.70 -20.91 11.69
N LEU A 70 4.69 -20.34 12.39
CA LEU A 70 4.66 -18.91 12.72
C LEU A 70 5.82 -18.52 13.64
N THR A 71 6.23 -19.39 14.57
CA THR A 71 7.42 -19.20 15.40
C THR A 71 8.68 -19.15 14.53
N ALA A 72 8.85 -20.10 13.62
CA ALA A 72 10.00 -20.13 12.70
C ALA A 72 10.03 -18.90 11.76
N LEU A 73 8.88 -18.28 11.49
CA LEU A 73 8.75 -17.02 10.72
C LEU A 73 8.92 -15.77 11.62
N GLY A 74 9.12 -15.91 12.94
CA GLY A 74 9.35 -14.79 13.85
C GLY A 74 8.08 -14.08 14.36
N LEU A 75 6.91 -14.63 14.11
CA LEU A 75 5.63 -14.01 14.52
C LEU A 75 5.17 -14.47 15.90
N LEU A 76 5.64 -15.60 16.35
CA LEU A 76 5.42 -16.15 17.70
C LEU A 76 6.76 -16.53 18.33
N THR A 77 6.76 -16.81 19.65
CA THR A 77 7.80 -17.57 20.35
C THR A 77 7.21 -18.87 20.90
N GLU A 78 8.01 -19.95 20.99
CA GLU A 78 7.66 -21.16 21.74
C GLU A 78 8.43 -21.10 23.06
N ASP A 79 7.79 -20.61 24.12
CA ASP A 79 8.43 -20.30 25.43
C ASP A 79 8.72 -21.56 26.25
N ALA A 80 7.92 -22.59 26.06
CA ALA A 80 8.08 -23.94 26.57
C ALA A 80 7.50 -24.92 25.54
N PRO A 81 7.80 -26.23 25.59
CA PRO A 81 7.21 -27.17 24.66
C PRO A 81 5.69 -27.01 24.53
N ASP A 82 5.22 -26.76 23.31
CA ASP A 82 3.82 -26.59 22.93
C ASP A 82 3.12 -25.36 23.55
N THR A 83 3.89 -24.38 24.03
CA THR A 83 3.38 -23.13 24.64
C THR A 83 3.93 -21.92 23.91
N PHE A 84 3.05 -21.05 23.43
CA PHE A 84 3.37 -19.97 22.50
C PHE A 84 2.95 -18.60 23.03
N SER A 85 3.75 -17.58 22.69
CA SER A 85 3.45 -16.15 22.92
C SER A 85 3.60 -15.35 21.64
N VAL A 86 2.90 -14.21 21.57
CA VAL A 86 2.94 -13.30 20.41
C VAL A 86 4.19 -12.42 20.47
N THR A 87 4.93 -12.32 19.36
CA THR A 87 6.02 -11.35 19.22
C THR A 87 5.48 -9.94 18.86
N PRO A 88 6.30 -8.86 19.00
CA PRO A 88 5.91 -7.54 18.48
C PRO A 88 5.51 -7.55 16.99
N ALA A 89 6.21 -8.34 16.15
CA ALA A 89 5.86 -8.50 14.75
C ALA A 89 4.54 -9.27 14.57
N GLY A 90 4.30 -10.30 15.36
CA GLY A 90 3.04 -11.05 15.36
C GLY A 90 1.85 -10.19 15.78
N ALA A 91 2.04 -9.26 16.73
CA ALA A 91 0.98 -8.37 17.20
C ALA A 91 0.39 -7.48 16.09
N LEU A 92 1.19 -7.17 15.04
CA LEU A 92 0.71 -6.42 13.86
C LEU A 92 -0.37 -7.17 13.06
N LEU A 93 -0.54 -8.47 13.26
CA LEU A 93 -1.59 -9.25 12.62
C LEU A 93 -2.96 -9.14 13.33
N ALA A 94 -3.00 -8.56 14.53
CA ALA A 94 -4.25 -8.33 15.25
C ALA A 94 -5.01 -7.12 14.66
N PRO A 95 -6.30 -7.26 14.28
CA PRO A 95 -7.08 -6.14 13.74
C PRO A 95 -7.21 -4.94 14.68
N GLY A 96 -7.13 -5.17 16.00
CA GLY A 96 -7.20 -4.13 17.03
C GLY A 96 -5.88 -3.42 17.33
N HIS A 97 -4.76 -3.82 16.72
CA HIS A 97 -3.49 -3.13 16.91
C HIS A 97 -3.51 -1.76 16.20
N PRO A 98 -2.97 -0.68 16.82
CA PRO A 98 -2.92 0.66 16.18
C PRO A 98 -2.26 0.64 14.79
N ASP A 99 -1.17 -0.12 14.64
CA ASP A 99 -0.42 -0.29 13.39
C ASP A 99 -0.74 -1.65 12.73
N SER A 100 -2.00 -2.08 12.79
CA SER A 100 -2.42 -3.38 12.25
C SER A 100 -2.11 -3.51 10.76
N LEU A 101 -1.60 -4.67 10.38
CA LEU A 101 -1.42 -5.11 8.99
C LEU A 101 -2.37 -6.26 8.61
N ALA A 102 -3.39 -6.53 9.41
CA ALA A 102 -4.32 -7.64 9.17
C ALA A 102 -5.04 -7.50 7.82
N SER A 103 -5.55 -6.31 7.46
CA SER A 103 -6.21 -6.08 6.17
C SER A 103 -5.21 -6.11 5.01
N PHE A 104 -3.99 -5.61 5.22
CA PHE A 104 -2.90 -5.73 4.25
C PHE A 104 -2.62 -7.21 3.92
N VAL A 105 -2.47 -8.06 4.93
CA VAL A 105 -2.28 -9.51 4.73
C VAL A 105 -3.49 -10.13 4.02
N ARG A 106 -4.73 -9.82 4.44
CA ARG A 106 -5.94 -10.35 3.79
C ARG A 106 -5.99 -9.99 2.32
N MET A 107 -5.75 -8.72 1.98
CA MET A 107 -5.77 -8.21 0.62
C MET A 107 -4.68 -8.87 -0.25
N PHE A 108 -3.39 -8.74 0.13
CA PHE A 108 -2.29 -9.25 -0.71
C PHE A 108 -2.22 -10.77 -0.81
N THR A 109 -2.88 -11.49 0.08
CA THR A 109 -3.03 -12.96 -0.01
C THR A 109 -4.42 -13.40 -0.47
N ASP A 110 -5.26 -12.47 -0.94
CA ASP A 110 -6.58 -12.82 -1.47
C ASP A 110 -6.46 -13.68 -2.73
N PRO A 111 -7.31 -14.71 -2.89
CA PRO A 111 -7.29 -15.58 -4.08
C PRO A 111 -7.39 -14.84 -5.40
N ALA A 112 -8.09 -13.68 -5.46
CA ALA A 112 -8.18 -12.90 -6.68
C ALA A 112 -6.82 -12.29 -7.04
N ILE A 113 -6.09 -11.73 -6.05
CA ILE A 113 -4.75 -11.17 -6.24
C ILE A 113 -3.76 -12.27 -6.62
N VAL A 114 -3.70 -13.33 -5.80
CA VAL A 114 -2.74 -14.44 -5.98
C VAL A 114 -2.92 -15.13 -7.33
N ARG A 115 -4.15 -15.31 -7.79
CA ARG A 115 -4.44 -15.97 -9.06
C ARG A 115 -3.94 -15.19 -10.27
N ALA A 116 -3.96 -13.85 -10.23
CA ALA A 116 -3.37 -13.03 -11.28
C ALA A 116 -1.85 -13.25 -11.36
N TRP A 117 -1.16 -13.38 -10.21
CA TRP A 117 0.27 -13.65 -10.14
C TRP A 117 0.71 -14.98 -10.77
N GLU A 118 -0.17 -15.99 -10.85
CA GLU A 118 0.10 -17.24 -11.56
C GLU A 118 0.33 -17.02 -13.07
N HIS A 119 -0.07 -15.87 -13.60
CA HIS A 119 0.05 -15.47 -15.00
C HIS A 119 1.14 -14.39 -15.25
N LEU A 120 2.01 -14.10 -14.26
CA LEU A 120 3.11 -13.13 -14.39
C LEU A 120 3.94 -13.34 -15.67
N GLU A 121 4.29 -14.59 -16.00
CA GLU A 121 5.05 -14.90 -17.22
C GLU A 121 4.34 -14.39 -18.49
N THR A 122 3.01 -14.48 -18.55
CA THR A 122 2.21 -13.96 -19.66
C THR A 122 2.29 -12.46 -19.73
N SER A 123 2.10 -11.74 -18.60
CA SER A 123 2.23 -10.29 -18.56
C SER A 123 3.61 -9.82 -19.00
N VAL A 124 4.68 -10.48 -18.57
CA VAL A 124 6.05 -10.17 -19.02
C VAL A 124 6.23 -10.38 -20.53
N ARG A 125 5.57 -11.35 -21.13
CA ARG A 125 5.66 -11.64 -22.58
C ARG A 125 4.85 -10.68 -23.44
N THR A 126 3.68 -10.26 -22.98
CA THR A 126 2.71 -9.52 -23.80
C THR A 126 2.58 -8.05 -23.41
N GLY A 127 2.90 -7.70 -22.17
CA GLY A 127 2.61 -6.38 -21.58
C GLY A 127 1.16 -6.21 -21.14
N ASP A 128 0.32 -7.26 -21.27
CA ASP A 128 -1.08 -7.21 -20.86
C ASP A 128 -1.22 -7.45 -19.35
N THR A 129 -2.26 -6.86 -18.74
CA THR A 129 -2.59 -7.05 -17.35
C THR A 129 -3.14 -8.46 -17.12
N ALA A 130 -2.47 -9.25 -16.27
CA ALA A 130 -2.89 -10.63 -15.99
C ALA A 130 -4.27 -10.67 -15.33
N PHE A 131 -4.56 -9.74 -14.41
CA PHE A 131 -5.85 -9.66 -13.74
C PHE A 131 -7.01 -9.56 -14.73
N ASP A 132 -6.91 -8.66 -15.70
CA ASP A 132 -7.94 -8.46 -16.73
C ASP A 132 -8.17 -9.73 -17.54
N SER A 133 -7.10 -10.42 -17.90
CA SER A 133 -7.17 -11.68 -18.65
C SER A 133 -7.81 -12.82 -17.85
N VAL A 134 -7.56 -12.88 -16.53
CA VAL A 134 -8.09 -13.93 -15.63
C VAL A 134 -9.55 -13.68 -15.27
N PHE A 135 -9.94 -12.44 -15.03
CA PHE A 135 -11.27 -12.09 -14.48
C PHE A 135 -12.21 -11.45 -15.51
N GLY A 136 -11.74 -11.11 -16.72
CA GLY A 136 -12.52 -10.48 -17.77
C GLY A 136 -12.95 -9.06 -17.45
N THR A 137 -12.27 -8.39 -16.52
CA THR A 137 -12.53 -7.03 -16.07
C THR A 137 -11.29 -6.46 -15.37
N ASP A 138 -11.14 -5.14 -15.35
CA ASP A 138 -10.08 -4.50 -14.57
C ASP A 138 -10.30 -4.66 -13.06
N PHE A 139 -9.21 -4.42 -12.31
CA PHE A 139 -9.16 -4.64 -10.85
C PHE A 139 -10.18 -3.78 -10.10
N PHE A 140 -10.29 -2.48 -10.40
CA PHE A 140 -11.21 -1.58 -9.68
C PHE A 140 -12.68 -1.89 -9.99
N SER A 141 -13.00 -2.24 -11.23
CA SER A 141 -14.33 -2.74 -11.60
C SER A 141 -14.67 -4.09 -10.94
N HIS A 142 -13.64 -4.92 -10.66
CA HIS A 142 -13.81 -6.15 -9.89
C HIS A 142 -14.11 -5.82 -8.42
N LEU A 143 -13.34 -4.90 -7.78
CA LEU A 143 -13.60 -4.44 -6.41
C LEU A 143 -15.04 -3.93 -6.24
N ALA A 144 -15.53 -3.09 -7.16
CA ALA A 144 -16.89 -2.54 -7.10
C ALA A 144 -18.00 -3.62 -7.08
N ARG A 145 -17.69 -4.83 -7.56
CA ARG A 145 -18.60 -5.99 -7.56
C ARG A 145 -18.37 -6.96 -6.40
N HIS A 146 -17.32 -6.75 -5.61
CA HIS A 146 -16.92 -7.61 -4.48
C HIS A 146 -16.73 -6.77 -3.21
N PRO A 147 -17.81 -6.39 -2.50
CA PRO A 147 -17.75 -5.43 -1.39
C PRO A 147 -16.80 -5.84 -0.24
N GLU A 148 -16.68 -7.13 0.06
CA GLU A 148 -15.78 -7.62 1.10
C GLU A 148 -14.31 -7.37 0.71
N LEU A 149 -13.93 -7.67 -0.53
CA LEU A 149 -12.59 -7.41 -1.04
C LEU A 149 -12.31 -5.90 -1.13
N SER A 150 -13.31 -5.10 -1.54
CA SER A 150 -13.21 -3.63 -1.55
C SER A 150 -12.96 -3.08 -0.14
N THR A 151 -13.64 -3.61 0.87
CA THR A 151 -13.43 -3.23 2.27
C THR A 151 -12.01 -3.57 2.74
N ASP A 152 -11.52 -4.77 2.46
CA ASP A 152 -10.15 -5.18 2.80
C ASP A 152 -9.11 -4.35 2.03
N PHE A 153 -9.36 -4.03 0.75
CA PHE A 153 -8.50 -3.16 -0.05
C PHE A 153 -8.40 -1.75 0.55
N ASN A 154 -9.52 -1.09 0.81
CA ASN A 154 -9.54 0.26 1.38
C ASN A 154 -8.86 0.31 2.75
N ALA A 155 -9.09 -0.70 3.60
CA ALA A 155 -8.43 -0.81 4.90
C ALA A 155 -6.91 -1.06 4.76
N ALA A 156 -6.49 -1.91 3.82
CA ALA A 156 -5.07 -2.18 3.55
C ALA A 156 -4.35 -0.93 3.04
N MET A 157 -4.97 -0.17 2.13
CA MET A 157 -4.40 1.09 1.63
C MET A 157 -4.29 2.15 2.72
N SER A 158 -5.28 2.21 3.63
CA SER A 158 -5.21 3.06 4.82
C SER A 158 -4.06 2.67 5.75
N GLN A 159 -3.88 1.38 6.03
CA GLN A 159 -2.77 0.87 6.84
C GLN A 159 -1.42 1.22 6.22
N ALA A 160 -1.26 1.01 4.90
CA ALA A 160 -0.05 1.37 4.16
C ALA A 160 0.20 2.90 4.09
N THR A 161 -0.83 3.72 4.33
CA THR A 161 -0.72 5.19 4.31
C THR A 161 -0.19 5.77 5.63
N SER A 162 -0.23 5.02 6.73
CA SER A 162 0.10 5.52 8.07
C SER A 162 1.50 6.13 8.16
N GLU A 163 2.51 5.50 7.55
CA GLU A 163 3.89 6.01 7.55
C GLU A 163 4.01 7.33 6.80
N THR A 164 3.43 7.43 5.60
CA THR A 164 3.44 8.67 4.82
C THR A 164 2.65 9.78 5.50
N ALA A 165 1.53 9.46 6.15
CA ALA A 165 0.73 10.40 6.91
C ALA A 165 1.49 11.01 8.09
N ALA A 166 2.41 10.26 8.70
CA ALA A 166 3.28 10.76 9.77
C ALA A 166 4.38 11.72 9.28
N VAL A 167 4.79 11.62 8.00
CA VAL A 167 5.96 12.31 7.44
C VAL A 167 5.60 13.48 6.53
N VAL A 168 4.66 13.29 5.60
CA VAL A 168 4.29 14.27 4.56
C VAL A 168 3.91 15.65 5.12
N PRO A 169 3.14 15.78 6.23
CA PRO A 169 2.79 17.09 6.77
C PRO A 169 3.99 17.97 7.16
N ARG A 170 5.14 17.36 7.43
CA ARG A 170 6.38 18.06 7.81
C ARG A 170 7.38 18.16 6.67
N ALA A 171 7.25 17.30 5.65
CA ALA A 171 8.16 17.24 4.51
C ALA A 171 7.87 18.30 3.44
N PHE A 172 6.67 18.88 3.45
CA PHE A 172 6.27 19.95 2.53
C PHE A 172 5.71 21.15 3.28
N ASP A 173 6.04 22.34 2.83
CA ASP A 173 5.58 23.60 3.44
C ASP A 173 4.16 23.96 2.96
N PHE A 174 3.16 23.37 3.59
CA PHE A 174 1.75 23.67 3.34
C PHE A 174 1.35 25.08 3.83
N SER A 175 2.12 25.74 4.67
CA SER A 175 1.78 27.06 5.22
C SER A 175 1.68 28.16 4.17
N ARG A 176 2.23 27.94 2.98
CA ARG A 176 2.17 28.85 1.83
C ARG A 176 0.81 28.86 1.13
N PHE A 177 -0.09 27.94 1.49
CA PHE A 177 -1.34 27.67 0.79
C PHE A 177 -2.54 27.78 1.72
N ALA A 178 -3.71 28.04 1.16
CA ALA A 178 -4.98 28.10 1.89
C ALA A 178 -5.80 26.82 1.76
N SER A 179 -5.55 26.02 0.72
CA SER A 179 -6.39 24.87 0.40
C SER A 179 -5.63 23.73 -0.25
N VAL A 180 -6.07 22.49 0.02
CA VAL A 180 -5.54 21.24 -0.58
C VAL A 180 -6.67 20.32 -1.00
N THR A 181 -6.58 19.76 -2.20
CA THR A 181 -7.42 18.63 -2.64
C THR A 181 -6.59 17.37 -2.69
N ASP A 182 -7.02 16.33 -1.97
CA ASP A 182 -6.42 14.99 -2.01
C ASP A 182 -7.19 14.15 -3.05
N ILE A 183 -6.53 13.84 -4.16
CA ILE A 183 -7.08 13.12 -5.31
C ILE A 183 -6.82 11.63 -5.15
N GLY A 184 -7.88 10.82 -5.08
CA GLY A 184 -7.77 9.40 -4.76
C GLY A 184 -7.40 9.20 -3.29
N GLY A 185 -7.86 10.09 -2.40
CA GLY A 185 -7.45 10.12 -1.00
C GLY A 185 -8.11 9.07 -0.10
N GLY A 186 -8.99 8.23 -0.64
CA GLY A 186 -9.62 7.11 0.08
C GLY A 186 -10.37 7.57 1.33
N ASN A 187 -10.05 6.97 2.48
CA ASN A 187 -10.67 7.33 3.75
C ASN A 187 -10.15 8.64 4.38
N GLY A 188 -9.22 9.35 3.72
CA GLY A 188 -8.71 10.64 4.17
C GLY A 188 -7.62 10.60 5.24
N THR A 189 -6.99 9.47 5.49
CA THR A 189 -5.94 9.32 6.52
C THR A 189 -4.80 10.33 6.31
N LEU A 190 -4.28 10.48 5.08
CA LEU A 190 -3.21 11.43 4.78
C LEU A 190 -3.68 12.88 4.90
N LEU A 191 -4.84 13.19 4.29
CA LEU A 191 -5.39 14.54 4.33
C LEU A 191 -5.69 14.99 5.77
N ALA A 192 -6.23 14.09 6.61
CA ALA A 192 -6.47 14.39 8.03
C ALA A 192 -5.17 14.81 8.74
N ALA A 193 -4.09 14.05 8.57
CA ALA A 193 -2.80 14.38 9.16
C ALA A 193 -2.23 15.72 8.66
N VAL A 194 -2.40 16.04 7.37
CA VAL A 194 -2.01 17.35 6.80
C VAL A 194 -2.82 18.48 7.42
N LEU A 195 -4.14 18.34 7.55
CA LEU A 195 -5.02 19.37 8.11
C LEU A 195 -4.81 19.56 9.61
N GLU A 196 -4.50 18.51 10.37
CA GLU A 196 -4.15 18.62 11.79
C GLU A 196 -2.86 19.44 11.99
N ALA A 197 -1.83 19.14 11.18
CA ALA A 197 -0.56 19.83 11.25
C ALA A 197 -0.64 21.30 10.79
N HIS A 198 -1.64 21.65 9.94
CA HIS A 198 -1.81 22.98 9.35
C HIS A 198 -3.22 23.53 9.59
N PRO A 199 -3.49 24.14 10.77
CA PRO A 199 -4.84 24.60 11.15
C PRO A 199 -5.48 25.63 10.22
N GLY A 200 -4.67 26.37 9.46
CA GLY A 200 -5.16 27.36 8.49
C GLY A 200 -5.54 26.79 7.13
N LEU A 201 -5.29 25.50 6.89
CA LEU A 201 -5.54 24.87 5.60
C LEU A 201 -6.96 24.27 5.54
N ALA A 202 -7.67 24.51 4.44
CA ALA A 202 -8.92 23.82 4.11
C ALA A 202 -8.66 22.63 3.19
N GLY A 203 -9.44 21.55 3.35
CA GLY A 203 -9.29 20.31 2.59
C GLY A 203 -10.49 19.96 1.72
N VAL A 204 -10.22 19.32 0.60
CA VAL A 204 -11.20 18.58 -0.19
C VAL A 204 -10.69 17.16 -0.34
N LEU A 205 -11.45 16.18 0.10
CA LEU A 205 -11.15 14.78 -0.15
C LEU A 205 -11.95 14.31 -1.37
N PHE A 206 -11.26 13.88 -2.41
CA PHE A 206 -11.85 13.47 -3.68
C PHE A 206 -11.50 12.02 -4.00
N ASP A 207 -12.52 11.20 -4.15
CA ASP A 207 -12.40 9.79 -4.52
C ASP A 207 -13.74 9.28 -5.09
N THR A 208 -13.80 8.01 -5.48
CA THR A 208 -15.06 7.32 -5.74
C THR A 208 -15.95 7.27 -4.50
N ALA A 209 -17.25 7.05 -4.66
CA ALA A 209 -18.14 6.91 -3.51
C ALA A 209 -17.72 5.77 -2.57
N ASP A 210 -17.23 4.65 -3.12
CA ASP A 210 -16.73 3.51 -2.35
C ASP A 210 -15.42 3.84 -1.62
N GLY A 211 -14.50 4.57 -2.26
CA GLY A 211 -13.26 5.06 -1.63
C GLY A 211 -13.55 5.96 -0.42
N LEU A 212 -14.57 6.80 -0.52
CA LEU A 212 -15.00 7.73 0.54
C LEU A 212 -15.84 7.09 1.67
N ALA A 213 -16.16 5.80 1.59
CA ALA A 213 -17.14 5.18 2.50
C ALA A 213 -16.82 5.38 4.01
N GLU A 214 -15.56 5.38 4.40
CA GLU A 214 -15.12 5.57 5.78
C GLU A 214 -14.59 6.99 6.06
N ALA A 215 -14.54 7.87 5.06
CA ALA A 215 -13.94 9.19 5.15
C ALA A 215 -14.59 10.08 6.21
N ALA A 216 -15.93 10.10 6.28
CA ALA A 216 -16.67 10.88 7.27
C ALA A 216 -16.30 10.48 8.71
N LYS A 217 -16.10 9.17 8.97
CA LYS A 217 -15.70 8.68 10.30
C LYS A 217 -14.27 9.09 10.63
N THR A 218 -13.38 9.07 9.65
CA THR A 218 -11.99 9.52 9.83
C THR A 218 -11.96 11.01 10.17
N LEU A 219 -12.63 11.86 9.38
CA LEU A 219 -12.68 13.30 9.63
C LEU A 219 -13.32 13.63 10.99
N ALA A 220 -14.41 12.97 11.36
CA ALA A 220 -15.06 13.17 12.67
C ALA A 220 -14.14 12.79 13.84
N ARG A 221 -13.37 11.70 13.71
CA ARG A 221 -12.41 11.28 14.74
C ARG A 221 -11.32 12.32 15.00
N HIS A 222 -10.97 13.10 13.97
CA HIS A 222 -9.96 14.14 14.01
C HIS A 222 -10.55 15.55 14.17
N GLY A 223 -11.90 15.70 14.27
CA GLY A 223 -12.58 16.99 14.40
C GLY A 223 -12.39 17.92 13.21
N LEU A 224 -12.39 17.36 11.99
CA LEU A 224 -12.06 18.06 10.74
C LEU A 224 -13.28 18.28 9.82
N GLU A 225 -14.50 17.95 10.27
CA GLU A 225 -15.72 18.04 9.45
C GLU A 225 -15.99 19.45 8.90
N ASP A 226 -15.66 20.47 9.69
CA ASP A 226 -15.86 21.88 9.30
C ASP A 226 -14.75 22.41 8.37
N ARG A 227 -13.64 21.68 8.22
CA ARG A 227 -12.47 22.11 7.41
C ARG A 227 -12.20 21.23 6.20
N CYS A 228 -12.91 20.11 6.07
CA CYS A 228 -12.72 19.17 4.97
C CYS A 228 -14.06 18.80 4.35
N SER A 229 -14.21 19.00 3.06
CA SER A 229 -15.37 18.55 2.29
C SER A 229 -15.08 17.22 1.57
N LEU A 230 -16.11 16.36 1.49
CA LEU A 230 -16.07 15.12 0.73
C LEU A 230 -16.68 15.36 -0.65
N ASN A 231 -15.99 14.98 -1.70
CA ASN A 231 -16.43 15.12 -3.07
C ASN A 231 -16.25 13.79 -3.83
N ALA A 232 -17.35 13.12 -4.14
CA ALA A 232 -17.32 11.88 -4.89
C ALA A 232 -17.23 12.15 -6.39
N GLY A 233 -16.34 11.44 -7.10
CA GLY A 233 -16.16 11.62 -8.53
C GLY A 233 -15.19 10.64 -9.17
N ASP A 234 -14.85 10.93 -10.41
CA ASP A 234 -13.92 10.15 -11.22
C ASP A 234 -12.84 11.10 -11.77
N PHE A 235 -11.61 10.94 -11.34
CA PHE A 235 -10.47 11.77 -11.75
C PHE A 235 -10.14 11.62 -13.25
N PHE A 236 -10.67 10.60 -13.94
CA PHE A 236 -10.58 10.49 -15.39
C PHE A 236 -11.57 11.40 -16.12
N GLN A 237 -12.60 11.88 -15.45
CA GLN A 237 -13.57 12.83 -16.00
C GLN A 237 -13.20 14.27 -15.62
N SER A 238 -12.93 14.51 -14.35
CA SER A 238 -12.55 15.83 -13.82
C SER A 238 -12.05 15.72 -12.39
N VAL A 239 -11.41 16.79 -11.88
CA VAL A 239 -11.07 16.95 -10.46
C VAL A 239 -11.72 18.23 -9.93
N PRO A 240 -11.95 18.34 -8.59
CA PRO A 240 -12.49 19.55 -7.98
C PRO A 240 -11.58 20.76 -8.25
N GLN A 241 -12.19 21.93 -8.50
CA GLN A 241 -11.45 23.18 -8.68
C GLN A 241 -11.42 23.99 -7.38
N GLY A 242 -10.48 24.91 -7.27
CA GLY A 242 -10.44 25.92 -6.19
C GLY A 242 -9.44 25.62 -5.09
N SER A 243 -8.59 24.62 -5.24
CA SER A 243 -7.48 24.35 -4.32
C SER A 243 -6.14 24.86 -4.86
N ASP A 244 -5.26 25.23 -3.93
CA ASP A 244 -3.90 25.66 -4.24
C ASP A 244 -2.96 24.46 -4.45
N VAL A 245 -3.22 23.36 -3.72
CA VAL A 245 -2.44 22.12 -3.79
C VAL A 245 -3.34 20.97 -4.23
N TYR A 246 -2.88 20.21 -5.20
CA TYR A 246 -3.48 18.93 -5.62
C TYR A 246 -2.54 17.81 -5.23
N LEU A 247 -2.91 17.08 -4.19
CA LEU A 247 -2.14 15.98 -3.61
C LEU A 247 -2.59 14.67 -4.23
N LEU A 248 -1.65 13.83 -4.65
CA LEU A 248 -1.89 12.46 -5.14
C LEU A 248 -0.89 11.53 -4.42
N LYS A 249 -1.37 10.56 -3.66
CA LYS A 249 -0.52 9.56 -2.98
C LYS A 249 -0.88 8.16 -3.40
N SER A 250 0.05 7.44 -4.01
CA SER A 250 -0.18 6.07 -4.52
C SER A 250 -1.39 5.98 -5.45
N VAL A 251 -1.45 6.89 -6.42
CA VAL A 251 -2.52 6.98 -7.43
C VAL A 251 -1.97 6.74 -8.83
N LEU A 252 -0.88 7.44 -9.18
CA LEU A 252 -0.38 7.40 -10.56
C LEU A 252 0.24 6.06 -10.92
N HIS A 253 0.75 5.33 -9.94
CA HIS A 253 1.37 4.02 -10.16
C HIS A 253 0.34 2.93 -10.56
N ASP A 254 -0.94 3.10 -10.26
CA ASP A 254 -2.00 2.17 -10.68
C ASP A 254 -2.29 2.23 -12.18
N TRP A 255 -1.78 3.25 -12.88
CA TRP A 255 -2.20 3.60 -14.22
C TRP A 255 -1.05 3.64 -15.23
N THR A 256 -1.39 3.37 -16.49
CA THR A 256 -0.47 3.59 -17.62
C THR A 256 -0.04 5.05 -17.71
N ASP A 257 1.09 5.34 -18.36
CA ASP A 257 1.57 6.71 -18.54
C ASP A 257 0.55 7.64 -19.24
N ALA A 258 -0.24 7.09 -20.16
CA ALA A 258 -1.29 7.85 -20.83
C ALA A 258 -2.44 8.23 -19.89
N GLN A 259 -2.85 7.32 -19.03
CA GLN A 259 -3.88 7.52 -18.01
C GLN A 259 -3.39 8.45 -16.90
N ALA A 260 -2.18 8.23 -16.37
CA ALA A 260 -1.54 9.10 -15.38
C ALA A 260 -1.42 10.55 -15.90
N ALA A 261 -0.99 10.74 -17.16
CA ALA A 261 -0.97 12.05 -17.79
C ALA A 261 -2.37 12.66 -17.96
N THR A 262 -3.43 11.85 -18.07
CA THR A 262 -4.82 12.35 -18.12
C THR A 262 -5.24 12.89 -16.76
N ILE A 263 -4.99 12.16 -15.68
CA ILE A 263 -5.26 12.62 -14.31
C ILE A 263 -4.52 13.94 -14.04
N LEU A 264 -3.23 13.98 -14.34
CA LEU A 264 -2.41 15.19 -14.14
C LEU A 264 -2.87 16.37 -15.01
N ARG A 265 -3.39 16.14 -16.24
CA ARG A 265 -3.98 17.20 -17.05
C ARG A 265 -5.23 17.80 -16.42
N HIS A 266 -6.08 16.99 -15.77
CA HIS A 266 -7.22 17.50 -15.05
C HIS A 266 -6.79 18.36 -13.85
N CYS A 267 -5.78 17.91 -13.08
CA CYS A 267 -5.18 18.74 -12.04
C CYS A 267 -4.61 20.05 -12.61
N ARG A 268 -3.86 19.98 -13.73
CA ARG A 268 -3.28 21.15 -14.40
C ARG A 268 -4.34 22.17 -14.87
N GLN A 269 -5.48 21.71 -15.37
CA GLN A 269 -6.56 22.59 -15.86
C GLN A 269 -7.17 23.46 -14.77
N VAL A 270 -7.20 22.99 -13.53
CA VAL A 270 -7.80 23.68 -12.39
C VAL A 270 -6.76 24.32 -11.46
N LEU A 271 -5.47 24.09 -11.71
CA LEU A 271 -4.37 24.60 -10.90
C LEU A 271 -4.29 26.12 -11.03
N PRO A 272 -4.40 26.90 -9.92
CA PRO A 272 -4.29 28.35 -9.97
C PRO A 272 -2.84 28.80 -10.21
N PRO A 273 -2.61 30.05 -10.57
CA PRO A 273 -1.27 30.65 -10.58
C PRO A 273 -0.59 30.51 -9.23
N GLY A 274 0.62 29.89 -9.19
CA GLY A 274 1.35 29.61 -7.96
C GLY A 274 0.92 28.34 -7.23
N GLY A 275 -0.09 27.64 -7.74
CA GLY A 275 -0.52 26.33 -7.22
C GLY A 275 0.47 25.21 -7.56
N VAL A 276 0.35 24.08 -6.85
CA VAL A 276 1.27 22.94 -6.93
C VAL A 276 0.49 21.62 -7.08
N VAL A 277 0.99 20.74 -7.91
CA VAL A 277 0.64 19.31 -7.87
C VAL A 277 1.71 18.59 -7.05
N LEU A 278 1.30 17.97 -5.97
CA LEU A 278 2.15 17.27 -5.03
C LEU A 278 1.91 15.76 -5.14
N ILE A 279 2.89 15.03 -5.64
CA ILE A 279 2.80 13.58 -5.84
C ILE A 279 3.63 12.89 -4.76
N VAL A 280 3.07 11.89 -4.10
CA VAL A 280 3.74 11.08 -3.07
C VAL A 280 3.73 9.64 -3.53
N GLU A 281 4.85 9.20 -4.10
CA GLU A 281 4.99 7.88 -4.74
C GLU A 281 6.37 7.30 -4.51
N PRO A 282 6.55 5.97 -4.57
CA PRO A 282 7.86 5.37 -4.72
C PRO A 282 8.55 5.89 -5.99
N VAL A 283 9.85 6.17 -5.89
CA VAL A 283 10.65 6.55 -7.05
C VAL A 283 11.76 5.51 -7.24
N LEU A 284 11.70 4.81 -8.37
CA LEU A 284 12.67 3.79 -8.70
C LEU A 284 14.07 4.42 -8.89
N PRO A 285 15.13 3.80 -8.34
CA PRO A 285 16.50 4.23 -8.57
C PRO A 285 16.93 3.93 -10.03
N GLU A 286 17.96 4.62 -10.51
CA GLU A 286 18.56 4.32 -11.82
C GLU A 286 19.26 2.96 -11.86
N VAL A 287 19.75 2.50 -10.69
CA VAL A 287 20.42 1.21 -10.53
C VAL A 287 19.83 0.54 -9.29
N VAL A 288 19.25 -0.65 -9.47
CA VAL A 288 18.60 -1.39 -8.42
C VAL A 288 19.60 -1.99 -7.41
N GLY A 289 19.29 -1.82 -6.11
CA GLY A 289 19.96 -2.48 -5.00
C GLY A 289 19.12 -3.60 -4.39
N ALA A 290 19.70 -4.38 -3.49
CA ALA A 290 18.97 -5.42 -2.78
C ALA A 290 17.93 -4.85 -1.80
N GLU A 291 18.13 -3.62 -1.34
CA GLU A 291 17.22 -2.84 -0.48
C GLU A 291 15.92 -2.46 -1.18
N ASP A 292 15.90 -2.46 -2.51
CA ASP A 292 14.75 -2.08 -3.33
C ASP A 292 13.76 -3.25 -3.59
N GLU A 293 14.01 -4.45 -3.00
CA GLU A 293 13.21 -5.67 -3.26
C GLU A 293 11.70 -5.40 -3.17
N GLY A 294 11.25 -4.76 -2.10
CA GLY A 294 9.83 -4.47 -1.89
C GLY A 294 9.23 -3.56 -2.96
N THR A 295 9.97 -2.54 -3.39
CA THR A 295 9.51 -1.59 -4.42
C THR A 295 9.38 -2.27 -5.78
N TYR A 296 10.33 -3.14 -6.15
CA TYR A 296 10.26 -3.87 -7.43
C TYR A 296 9.23 -5.00 -7.40
N LEU A 297 8.93 -5.61 -6.25
CA LEU A 297 7.77 -6.50 -6.11
C LEU A 297 6.46 -5.73 -6.24
N SER A 298 6.39 -4.50 -5.71
CA SER A 298 5.25 -3.59 -5.94
C SER A 298 5.10 -3.24 -7.42
N ASP A 299 6.19 -2.91 -8.13
CA ASP A 299 6.15 -2.62 -9.55
C ASP A 299 5.59 -3.78 -10.38
N LEU A 300 6.04 -5.01 -10.12
CA LEU A 300 5.45 -6.18 -10.75
C LEU A 300 3.98 -6.39 -10.35
N ASN A 301 3.60 -6.05 -9.12
CA ASN A 301 2.21 -6.12 -8.67
C ASN A 301 1.32 -5.12 -9.43
N MET A 302 1.82 -3.91 -9.70
CA MET A 302 1.13 -2.94 -10.56
C MET A 302 0.90 -3.51 -11.95
N MET A 303 1.93 -4.07 -12.59
CA MET A 303 1.81 -4.71 -13.91
C MET A 303 0.81 -5.86 -13.92
N VAL A 304 0.83 -6.73 -12.91
CA VAL A 304 0.01 -7.95 -12.86
C VAL A 304 -1.46 -7.65 -12.56
N ASN A 305 -1.74 -6.74 -11.62
CA ASN A 305 -3.09 -6.55 -11.09
C ASN A 305 -3.81 -5.31 -11.63
N VAL A 306 -3.11 -4.21 -11.92
CA VAL A 306 -3.77 -2.95 -12.29
C VAL A 306 -3.33 -2.40 -13.67
N GLY A 307 -2.28 -2.94 -14.25
CA GLY A 307 -1.74 -2.49 -15.55
C GLY A 307 -0.92 -1.19 -15.47
N GLY A 308 -0.62 -0.75 -14.26
CA GLY A 308 0.23 0.39 -13.98
C GLY A 308 1.70 0.02 -13.81
N ARG A 309 2.49 0.93 -13.22
CA ARG A 309 3.92 0.72 -12.92
C ARG A 309 4.46 1.73 -11.90
N GLU A 310 5.49 1.35 -11.18
CA GLU A 310 6.34 2.31 -10.49
C GLU A 310 7.19 3.07 -11.51
N ARG A 311 7.69 4.24 -11.12
CA ARG A 311 8.38 5.16 -12.05
C ARG A 311 9.71 5.65 -11.50
N THR A 312 10.66 5.83 -12.41
CA THR A 312 11.88 6.57 -12.13
C THR A 312 11.58 8.07 -12.08
N ARG A 313 12.54 8.87 -11.62
CA ARG A 313 12.46 10.34 -11.69
C ARG A 313 12.21 10.83 -13.12
N ALA A 314 12.93 10.28 -14.10
CA ALA A 314 12.77 10.64 -15.50
C ALA A 314 11.37 10.31 -16.05
N ASP A 315 10.78 9.20 -15.62
CA ASP A 315 9.42 8.84 -16.00
C ASP A 315 8.39 9.83 -15.41
N PHE A 316 8.54 10.26 -14.14
CA PHE A 316 7.69 11.30 -13.57
C PHE A 316 7.82 12.64 -14.28
N GLU A 317 9.06 13.05 -14.62
CA GLU A 317 9.28 14.27 -15.40
C GLU A 317 8.57 14.20 -16.77
N GLU A 318 8.61 13.04 -17.44
CA GLU A 318 7.95 12.84 -18.74
C GLU A 318 6.41 12.82 -18.62
N VAL A 319 5.86 12.11 -17.63
CA VAL A 319 4.39 12.06 -17.42
C VAL A 319 3.84 13.45 -17.06
N CYS A 320 4.53 14.20 -16.20
CA CYS A 320 4.21 15.59 -15.88
C CYS A 320 4.27 16.49 -17.13
N ARG A 321 5.32 16.37 -17.93
CA ARG A 321 5.48 17.14 -19.18
C ARG A 321 4.33 16.90 -20.17
N ARG A 322 3.83 15.65 -20.29
CA ARG A 322 2.63 15.32 -21.10
C ARG A 322 1.37 16.00 -20.59
N ALA A 323 1.38 16.42 -19.34
CA ALA A 323 0.28 17.15 -18.71
C ALA A 323 0.49 18.68 -18.67
N ALA A 324 1.51 19.23 -19.33
CA ALA A 324 1.93 20.63 -19.22
C ALA A 324 2.25 21.04 -17.78
N LEU A 325 2.90 20.13 -17.05
CA LEU A 325 3.47 20.32 -15.73
C LEU A 325 4.98 20.12 -15.79
N ARG A 326 5.71 20.85 -14.96
CA ARG A 326 7.17 20.74 -14.80
C ARG A 326 7.49 20.32 -13.37
N VAL A 327 8.21 19.22 -13.21
CA VAL A 327 8.74 18.80 -11.90
C VAL A 327 9.79 19.79 -11.43
N THR A 328 9.64 20.30 -10.23
CA THR A 328 10.57 21.26 -9.60
C THR A 328 11.47 20.60 -8.57
N SER A 329 10.98 19.60 -7.86
CA SER A 329 11.78 18.84 -6.90
C SER A 329 11.30 17.38 -6.80
N VAL A 330 12.24 16.50 -6.41
CA VAL A 330 11.98 15.11 -5.99
C VAL A 330 12.76 14.91 -4.70
N THR A 331 12.05 14.77 -3.58
CA THR A 331 12.64 14.69 -2.24
C THR A 331 12.29 13.34 -1.61
N PRO A 332 13.27 12.44 -1.37
CA PRO A 332 13.01 11.19 -0.69
C PRO A 332 12.49 11.42 0.73
N LEU A 333 11.51 10.64 1.15
CA LEU A 333 10.96 10.64 2.51
C LEU A 333 11.66 9.55 3.32
N ALA A 334 12.79 9.89 3.95
CA ALA A 334 13.65 8.92 4.64
C ALA A 334 12.90 8.08 5.70
N ASP A 335 11.96 8.71 6.43
CA ASP A 335 11.15 8.06 7.47
C ASP A 335 9.89 7.36 6.90
N ALA A 336 9.71 7.36 5.58
CA ALA A 336 8.62 6.68 4.87
C ALA A 336 9.13 6.10 3.53
N ALA A 337 10.32 5.51 3.52
CA ALA A 337 10.87 4.85 2.33
C ALA A 337 9.95 3.70 1.88
N PRO A 338 9.79 3.46 0.57
CA PRO A 338 10.52 4.06 -0.56
C PRO A 338 9.90 5.35 -1.14
N TYR A 339 8.96 5.98 -0.45
CA TYR A 339 8.25 7.15 -0.97
C TYR A 339 9.16 8.37 -1.14
N SER A 340 8.84 9.13 -2.17
CA SER A 340 9.39 10.47 -2.41
C SER A 340 8.25 11.46 -2.61
N LEU A 341 8.52 12.72 -2.28
CA LEU A 341 7.64 13.84 -2.50
C LEU A 341 8.09 14.53 -3.79
N ILE A 342 7.22 14.55 -4.79
CA ILE A 342 7.47 15.11 -6.11
C ILE A 342 6.61 16.36 -6.25
N GLU A 343 7.25 17.51 -6.39
CA GLU A 343 6.57 18.79 -6.58
C GLU A 343 6.55 19.15 -8.06
N ALA A 344 5.38 19.44 -8.61
CA ALA A 344 5.22 19.88 -9.99
C ALA A 344 4.34 21.14 -10.07
N VAL A 345 4.70 22.04 -10.96
CA VAL A 345 4.02 23.32 -11.21
C VAL A 345 3.61 23.43 -12.68
N ALA A 346 2.72 24.37 -12.98
CA ALA A 346 2.39 24.71 -14.36
C ALA A 346 3.66 25.06 -15.15
N ASP A 347 3.80 24.48 -16.33
CA ASP A 347 4.88 24.80 -17.26
C ASP A 347 4.62 26.11 -17.98
#